data_ca620f1c36aeb62d99020c51a69f070e
#
_entry.id   ca620f1c36aeb62d99020c51a69f070e
#
_cell.length_a   1.000
_cell.length_b   1.000
_cell.length_c   1.000
_cell.angle_alpha   90.00
_cell.angle_beta   90.00
_cell.angle_gamma   90.00
#
_symmetry.space_group_name_H-M   'P 1'
#
loop_
_entity.id
_entity.type
_entity.pdbx_description
1 polymer ?
#
loop_
_entity_poly.entity_id
_entity_poly.type
_entity_poly.pdbx_seq_one_letter_code
_entity_poly.pdbx_strand_id
1 'polypeptide(L)'
;MYIFIMEFIQTINTYLQLFIENYGFYGVFIAMFIQAIIPVAIPSDAVIIAAVLLNVNPILVIIASALGSTSGGLIGFTLTRKGGKPIAMKFIGKKQIERFENWFERWGNYIIVFGRAAPFLSSDAIAFAAGLTKINIKTFVILALIGAVIRSIILVYLSDLIADYLPDII
;
A
#
# COMPACT_ATOMS: atom_id res chain seq x y z
N MET A 1 -6.11 -16.94 20.99
CA MET A 1 -5.17 -16.13 20.20
C MET A 1 -5.74 -15.73 18.83
N TYR A 2 -6.28 -16.68 18.02
CA TYR A 2 -6.90 -16.36 16.71
C TYR A 2 -8.12 -15.42 16.82
N ILE A 3 -9.01 -15.66 17.77
CA ILE A 3 -10.22 -14.84 17.99
C ILE A 3 -9.85 -13.40 18.36
N PHE A 4 -8.87 -13.21 19.23
CA PHE A 4 -8.40 -11.89 19.65
C PHE A 4 -7.77 -11.10 18.48
N ILE A 5 -7.05 -11.78 17.59
CA ILE A 5 -6.48 -11.14 16.38
C ILE A 5 -7.59 -10.76 15.40
N MET A 6 -8.61 -11.61 15.23
CA MET A 6 -9.77 -11.32 14.38
C MET A 6 -10.58 -10.12 14.90
N GLU A 7 -10.88 -10.08 16.18
CA GLU A 7 -11.57 -8.95 16.82
C GLU A 7 -10.75 -7.64 16.68
N PHE A 8 -9.44 -7.73 16.89
CA PHE A 8 -8.56 -6.58 16.73
C PHE A 8 -8.55 -6.04 15.29
N ILE A 9 -8.49 -6.94 14.29
CA ILE A 9 -8.55 -6.57 12.86
C ILE A 9 -9.91 -5.97 12.51
N GLN A 10 -11.01 -6.56 12.99
CA GLN A 10 -12.36 -6.04 12.76
C GLN A 10 -12.53 -4.65 13.39
N THR A 11 -12.06 -4.48 14.61
CA THR A 11 -12.11 -3.19 15.29
C THR A 11 -11.35 -2.11 14.52
N ILE A 12 -10.13 -2.40 14.06
CA ILE A 12 -9.35 -1.47 13.24
C ILE A 12 -10.08 -1.14 11.94
N ASN A 13 -10.63 -2.14 11.25
CA ASN A 13 -11.38 -1.91 10.02
C ASN A 13 -12.59 -1.00 10.24
N THR A 14 -13.35 -1.20 11.32
CA THR A 14 -14.50 -0.37 11.65
C THR A 14 -14.09 1.09 11.91
N TYR A 15 -13.03 1.32 12.68
CA TYR A 15 -12.51 2.67 12.91
C TYR A 15 -11.98 3.33 11.63
N LEU A 16 -11.33 2.57 10.76
CA LEU A 16 -10.87 3.08 9.46
C LEU A 16 -12.03 3.47 8.55
N GLN A 17 -13.08 2.65 8.48
CA GLN A 17 -14.28 2.97 7.71
C GLN A 17 -14.94 4.25 8.21
N LEU A 18 -15.19 4.36 9.51
CA LEU A 18 -15.75 5.58 10.12
C LEU A 18 -14.86 6.81 9.86
N PHE A 19 -13.56 6.63 9.88
CA PHE A 19 -12.61 7.71 9.62
C PHE A 19 -12.62 8.13 8.13
N ILE A 20 -12.69 7.18 7.20
CA ILE A 20 -12.80 7.45 5.77
C ILE A 20 -14.14 8.14 5.45
N GLU A 21 -15.23 7.65 6.02
CA GLU A 21 -16.58 8.21 5.84
C GLU A 21 -16.68 9.67 6.32
N ASN A 22 -16.10 9.98 7.48
CA ASN A 22 -16.14 11.34 8.03
C ASN A 22 -15.16 12.33 7.39
N TYR A 23 -14.00 11.86 6.95
CA TYR A 23 -12.90 12.73 6.48
C TYR A 23 -12.57 12.57 4.99
N GLY A 24 -13.24 11.65 4.27
CA GLY A 24 -13.07 11.47 2.82
C GLY A 24 -11.60 11.38 2.38
N PHE A 25 -11.12 12.34 1.62
CA PHE A 25 -9.74 12.41 1.12
C PHE A 25 -8.68 12.24 2.24
N TYR A 26 -8.83 12.98 3.33
CA TYR A 26 -7.87 12.93 4.44
C TYR A 26 -7.90 11.57 5.15
N GLY A 27 -9.07 10.96 5.26
CA GLY A 27 -9.24 9.62 5.80
C GLY A 27 -8.46 8.58 5.01
N VAL A 28 -8.64 8.56 3.69
CA VAL A 28 -7.91 7.67 2.78
C VAL A 28 -6.40 7.93 2.84
N PHE A 29 -5.98 9.20 2.77
CA PHE A 29 -4.56 9.56 2.82
C PHE A 29 -3.88 9.05 4.09
N ILE A 30 -4.45 9.33 5.27
CA ILE A 30 -3.88 8.95 6.56
C ILE A 30 -3.90 7.42 6.72
N ALA A 31 -4.98 6.75 6.34
CA ALA A 31 -5.07 5.30 6.38
C ALA A 31 -3.97 4.65 5.53
N MET A 32 -3.78 5.10 4.29
CA MET A 32 -2.74 4.61 3.39
C MET A 32 -1.32 4.95 3.86
N PHE A 33 -1.15 6.10 4.49
CA PHE A 33 0.14 6.52 5.05
C PHE A 33 0.54 5.63 6.23
N ILE A 34 -0.36 5.43 7.19
CA ILE A 34 -0.10 4.59 8.37
C ILE A 34 0.15 3.14 7.96
N GLN A 35 -0.69 2.61 7.08
CA GLN A 35 -0.59 1.24 6.58
C GLN A 35 0.75 1.00 5.88
N ALA A 36 1.25 1.95 5.09
CA ALA A 36 2.53 1.82 4.40
C ALA A 36 3.77 1.84 5.32
N ILE A 37 3.62 2.38 6.53
CA ILE A 37 4.69 2.33 7.56
C ILE A 37 4.70 0.97 8.26
N ILE A 38 3.52 0.35 8.45
CA ILE A 38 3.35 -0.92 9.15
C ILE A 38 2.79 -1.97 8.17
N PRO A 39 3.63 -2.58 7.32
CA PRO A 39 3.18 -3.35 6.14
C PRO A 39 2.47 -4.68 6.45
N VAL A 40 2.16 -4.97 7.70
CA VAL A 40 1.63 -6.28 8.12
C VAL A 40 0.17 -6.23 8.56
N ALA A 41 -0.36 -5.05 8.90
CA ALA A 41 -1.64 -4.98 9.62
C ALA A 41 -2.87 -4.97 8.72
N ILE A 42 -2.85 -4.25 7.59
CA ILE A 42 -4.04 -4.06 6.75
C ILE A 42 -3.64 -4.09 5.27
N PRO A 43 -4.31 -4.88 4.43
CA PRO A 43 -4.08 -4.83 2.99
C PRO A 43 -4.46 -3.45 2.43
N SER A 44 -3.53 -2.79 1.75
CA SER A 44 -3.76 -1.48 1.10
C SER A 44 -4.96 -1.49 0.15
N ASP A 45 -5.20 -2.64 -0.48
CA ASP A 45 -6.32 -2.83 -1.41
C ASP A 45 -7.67 -2.69 -0.71
N ALA A 46 -7.79 -3.22 0.51
CA ALA A 46 -9.01 -3.10 1.31
C ALA A 46 -9.37 -1.65 1.64
N VAL A 47 -8.38 -0.78 1.88
CA VAL A 47 -8.61 0.64 2.14
C VAL A 47 -9.18 1.36 0.93
N ILE A 48 -8.63 1.07 -0.28
CA ILE A 48 -9.09 1.68 -1.53
C ILE A 48 -10.50 1.19 -1.86
N ILE A 49 -10.74 -0.13 -1.79
CA ILE A 49 -12.05 -0.73 -2.05
C ILE A 49 -13.10 -0.17 -1.07
N ALA A 50 -12.80 -0.13 0.22
CA ALA A 50 -13.72 0.43 1.21
C ALA A 50 -14.05 1.90 0.95
N ALA A 51 -13.08 2.72 0.55
CA ALA A 51 -13.31 4.12 0.23
C ALA A 51 -14.26 4.31 -0.97
N VAL A 52 -14.12 3.47 -2.00
CA VAL A 52 -15.02 3.49 -3.17
C VAL A 52 -16.43 3.05 -2.77
N LEU A 53 -16.56 1.96 -2.01
CA LEU A 53 -17.86 1.47 -1.53
C LEU A 53 -18.57 2.45 -0.58
N LEU A 54 -17.82 3.29 0.13
CA LEU A 54 -18.33 4.40 0.94
C LEU A 54 -18.65 5.66 0.09
N ASN A 55 -18.70 5.55 -1.23
CA ASN A 55 -19.00 6.64 -2.16
C ASN A 55 -18.06 7.85 -2.07
N VAL A 56 -16.81 7.66 -1.63
CA VAL A 56 -15.79 8.71 -1.74
C VAL A 56 -15.45 8.89 -3.21
N ASN A 57 -15.34 10.14 -3.66
CA ASN A 57 -15.06 10.45 -5.05
C ASN A 57 -13.82 9.67 -5.55
N PRO A 58 -13.94 8.87 -6.63
CA PRO A 58 -12.87 8.00 -7.13
C PRO A 58 -11.55 8.72 -7.42
N ILE A 59 -11.62 9.94 -7.96
CA ILE A 59 -10.42 10.74 -8.25
C ILE A 59 -9.70 11.12 -6.95
N LEU A 60 -10.46 11.49 -5.91
CA LEU A 60 -9.87 11.79 -4.59
C LEU A 60 -9.27 10.55 -3.95
N VAL A 61 -9.90 9.38 -4.12
CA VAL A 61 -9.34 8.09 -3.62
C VAL A 61 -8.01 7.80 -4.31
N ILE A 62 -7.92 7.93 -5.64
CA ILE A 62 -6.67 7.71 -6.39
C ILE A 62 -5.56 8.64 -5.90
N ILE A 63 -5.83 9.93 -5.78
CA ILE A 63 -4.82 10.91 -5.36
C ILE A 63 -4.41 10.67 -3.90
N ALA A 64 -5.37 10.51 -3.00
CA ALA A 64 -5.10 10.31 -1.58
C ALA A 64 -4.31 9.02 -1.32
N SER A 65 -4.72 7.90 -1.94
CA SER A 65 -4.06 6.61 -1.77
C SER A 65 -2.64 6.61 -2.34
N ALA A 66 -2.44 7.18 -3.53
CA ALA A 66 -1.12 7.27 -4.15
C ALA A 66 -0.16 8.14 -3.32
N LEU A 67 -0.60 9.30 -2.85
CA LEU A 67 0.21 10.18 -2.01
C LEU A 67 0.47 9.57 -0.64
N GLY A 68 -0.55 9.02 0.02
CA GLY A 68 -0.43 8.40 1.33
C GLY A 68 0.54 7.21 1.32
N SER A 69 0.33 6.24 0.40
CA SER A 69 1.20 5.06 0.29
C SER A 69 2.63 5.40 -0.13
N THR A 70 2.81 6.40 -0.99
CA THR A 70 4.17 6.83 -1.40
C THR A 70 4.90 7.52 -0.25
N SER A 71 4.22 8.38 0.50
CA SER A 71 4.80 9.08 1.66
C SER A 71 5.16 8.11 2.78
N GLY A 72 4.26 7.17 3.11
CA GLY A 72 4.54 6.10 4.08
C GLY A 72 5.65 5.15 3.61
N GLY A 73 5.62 4.75 2.33
CA GLY A 73 6.67 3.93 1.72
C GLY A 73 8.04 4.62 1.73
N LEU A 74 8.10 5.95 1.63
CA LEU A 74 9.34 6.73 1.74
C LEU A 74 9.96 6.62 3.15
N ILE A 75 9.13 6.48 4.19
CA ILE A 75 9.63 6.21 5.55
C ILE A 75 10.27 4.83 5.59
N GLY A 76 9.58 3.78 5.09
CA GLY A 76 10.12 2.41 5.00
C GLY A 76 11.43 2.35 4.22
N PHE A 77 11.48 3.00 3.06
CA PHE A 77 12.68 3.15 2.24
C PHE A 77 13.83 3.78 3.02
N THR A 78 13.57 4.89 3.74
CA THR A 78 14.59 5.63 4.48
C THR A 78 15.08 4.84 5.70
N LEU A 79 14.19 4.14 6.39
CA LEU A 79 14.54 3.27 7.52
C LEU A 79 15.50 2.16 7.08
N THR A 80 15.20 1.48 5.98
CA THR A 80 16.05 0.40 5.47
C THR A 80 17.33 0.93 4.82
N ARG A 81 17.28 2.11 4.19
CA ARG A 81 18.47 2.79 3.66
C ARG A 81 19.51 3.07 4.76
N LYS A 82 19.06 3.48 5.94
CA LYS A 82 19.91 3.80 7.08
C LYS A 82 20.24 2.58 7.93
N GLY A 83 19.29 1.68 8.13
CA GLY A 83 19.40 0.54 9.05
C GLY A 83 19.80 -0.79 8.39
N GLY A 84 19.83 -0.85 7.05
CA GLY A 84 20.28 -2.01 6.30
C GLY A 84 19.38 -3.24 6.39
N LYS A 85 19.94 -4.39 6.01
CA LYS A 85 19.23 -5.69 6.03
C LYS A 85 18.59 -6.07 7.37
N PRO A 86 19.18 -5.79 8.56
CA PRO A 86 18.55 -6.13 9.84
C PRO A 86 17.19 -5.45 10.02
N ILE A 87 17.09 -4.17 9.66
CA ILE A 87 15.82 -3.44 9.71
C ILE A 87 14.84 -4.00 8.70
N ALA A 88 15.26 -4.20 7.44
CA ALA A 88 14.42 -4.81 6.42
C ALA A 88 13.88 -6.19 6.84
N MET A 89 14.73 -7.06 7.40
CA MET A 89 14.33 -8.38 7.88
C MET A 89 13.25 -8.32 8.97
N LYS A 90 13.31 -7.32 9.85
CA LYS A 90 12.33 -7.13 10.92
C LYS A 90 10.93 -6.79 10.38
N PHE A 91 10.85 -6.00 9.31
CA PHE A 91 9.57 -5.51 8.76
C PHE A 91 8.99 -6.41 7.68
N ILE A 92 9.80 -6.94 6.76
CA ILE A 92 9.33 -7.69 5.60
C ILE A 92 9.79 -9.15 5.56
N GLY A 93 10.70 -9.53 6.43
CA GLY A 93 11.22 -10.90 6.52
C GLY A 93 12.24 -11.25 5.42
N LYS A 94 13.08 -12.26 5.70
CA LYS A 94 14.20 -12.68 4.84
C LYS A 94 13.74 -13.13 3.45
N LYS A 95 12.68 -13.94 3.36
CA LYS A 95 12.15 -14.48 2.10
C LYS A 95 11.69 -13.39 1.13
N GLN A 96 11.10 -12.32 1.64
CA GLN A 96 10.68 -11.19 0.81
C GLN A 96 11.89 -10.42 0.27
N ILE A 97 12.90 -10.20 1.11
CA ILE A 97 14.14 -9.50 0.70
C ILE A 97 14.81 -10.25 -0.45
N GLU A 98 15.04 -11.56 -0.31
CA GLU A 98 15.66 -12.39 -1.35
C GLU A 98 14.86 -12.36 -2.66
N ARG A 99 13.53 -12.40 -2.56
CA ARG A 99 12.64 -12.30 -3.73
C ARG A 99 12.80 -10.96 -4.45
N PHE A 100 12.85 -9.86 -3.71
CA PHE A 100 13.00 -8.53 -4.30
C PHE A 100 14.41 -8.26 -4.79
N GLU A 101 15.46 -8.77 -4.12
CA GLU A 101 16.84 -8.71 -4.62
C GLU A 101 16.92 -9.35 -6.01
N ASN A 102 16.40 -10.57 -6.20
CA ASN A 102 16.34 -11.26 -7.48
C ASN A 102 15.54 -10.48 -8.56
N TRP A 103 14.47 -9.82 -8.16
CA TRP A 103 13.67 -9.00 -9.06
C TRP A 103 14.40 -7.72 -9.46
N PHE A 104 15.09 -7.07 -8.52
CA PHE A 104 15.94 -5.90 -8.82
C PHE A 104 17.10 -6.24 -9.76
N GLU A 105 17.71 -7.41 -9.63
CA GLU A 105 18.75 -7.88 -10.54
C GLU A 105 18.24 -8.08 -11.97
N ARG A 106 16.99 -8.58 -12.11
CA ARG A 106 16.39 -8.86 -13.42
C ARG A 106 15.81 -7.63 -14.10
N TRP A 107 15.10 -6.79 -13.37
CA TRP A 107 14.24 -5.72 -13.89
C TRP A 107 14.75 -4.34 -13.55
N GLY A 108 15.82 -4.24 -12.75
CA GLY A 108 16.34 -2.96 -12.26
C GLY A 108 15.29 -2.16 -11.52
N ASN A 109 15.34 -0.84 -11.66
CA ASN A 109 14.44 0.07 -10.96
C ASN A 109 12.95 -0.03 -11.40
N TYR A 110 12.68 -0.59 -12.58
CA TYR A 110 11.32 -0.74 -13.09
C TYR A 110 10.46 -1.66 -12.21
N ILE A 111 11.09 -2.58 -11.46
CA ILE A 111 10.38 -3.44 -10.51
C ILE A 111 9.60 -2.65 -9.46
N ILE A 112 10.01 -1.43 -9.15
CA ILE A 112 9.29 -0.55 -8.22
C ILE A 112 7.91 -0.20 -8.80
N VAL A 113 7.84 0.17 -10.08
CA VAL A 113 6.57 0.48 -10.74
C VAL A 113 5.69 -0.77 -10.83
N PHE A 114 6.21 -1.84 -11.43
CA PHE A 114 5.44 -3.08 -11.64
C PHE A 114 4.98 -3.70 -10.33
N GLY A 115 5.86 -3.78 -9.35
CA GLY A 115 5.53 -4.41 -8.08
C GLY A 115 4.59 -3.56 -7.22
N ARG A 116 4.63 -2.23 -7.34
CA ARG A 116 3.66 -1.35 -6.67
C ARG A 116 2.35 -1.22 -7.42
N ALA A 117 2.36 -1.38 -8.74
CA ALA A 117 1.14 -1.36 -9.57
C ALA A 117 0.34 -2.66 -9.44
N ALA A 118 0.99 -3.80 -9.21
CA ALA A 118 0.30 -5.08 -9.14
C ALA A 118 -0.59 -5.18 -7.88
N PRO A 119 -1.92 -5.39 -8.05
CA PRO A 119 -2.81 -5.69 -6.92
C PRO A 119 -2.37 -6.97 -6.22
N PHE A 120 -2.72 -7.11 -4.95
CA PHE A 120 -2.40 -8.28 -4.11
C PHE A 120 -0.92 -8.54 -3.82
N LEU A 121 0.01 -7.76 -4.41
CA LEU A 121 1.40 -7.75 -4.00
C LEU A 121 1.61 -6.75 -2.86
N SER A 122 2.47 -7.10 -1.91
CA SER A 122 2.84 -6.18 -0.82
C SER A 122 3.69 -5.03 -1.38
N SER A 123 3.01 -3.95 -1.81
CA SER A 123 3.63 -2.75 -2.36
C SER A 123 4.61 -2.10 -1.40
N ASP A 124 4.33 -2.24 -0.10
CA ASP A 124 5.13 -1.62 0.94
C ASP A 124 6.43 -2.38 1.17
N ALA A 125 6.40 -3.72 1.07
CA ALA A 125 7.60 -4.53 1.11
C ALA A 125 8.61 -4.14 0.00
N ILE A 126 8.13 -3.68 -1.16
CA ILE A 126 8.98 -3.17 -2.24
C ILE A 126 9.68 -1.87 -1.82
N ALA A 127 9.00 -0.99 -1.09
CA ALA A 127 9.60 0.24 -0.58
C ALA A 127 10.74 -0.05 0.40
N PHE A 128 10.53 -0.98 1.34
CA PHE A 128 11.57 -1.44 2.27
C PHE A 128 12.74 -2.10 1.53
N ALA A 129 12.47 -2.98 0.57
CA ALA A 129 13.52 -3.64 -0.23
C ALA A 129 14.29 -2.65 -1.11
N ALA A 130 13.61 -1.67 -1.72
CA ALA A 130 14.24 -0.63 -2.52
C ALA A 130 15.23 0.21 -1.71
N GLY A 131 14.99 0.40 -0.40
CA GLY A 131 15.91 1.07 0.51
C GLY A 131 17.27 0.38 0.62
N LEU A 132 17.37 -0.92 0.40
CA LEU A 132 18.62 -1.67 0.39
C LEU A 132 19.43 -1.50 -0.90
N THR A 133 18.82 -1.00 -1.96
CA THR A 133 19.48 -0.79 -3.26
C THR A 133 20.17 0.58 -3.31
N LYS A 134 20.95 0.85 -4.37
CA LYS A 134 21.60 2.14 -4.58
C LYS A 134 20.73 3.19 -5.28
N ILE A 135 19.42 2.96 -5.40
CA ILE A 135 18.52 3.88 -6.11
C ILE A 135 18.46 5.24 -5.41
N ASN A 136 18.43 6.32 -6.21
CA ASN A 136 18.25 7.66 -5.69
C ASN A 136 16.82 7.84 -5.14
N ILE A 137 16.70 8.58 -4.02
CA ILE A 137 15.42 8.85 -3.36
C ILE A 137 14.40 9.51 -4.29
N LYS A 138 14.83 10.46 -5.15
CA LYS A 138 13.94 11.12 -6.12
C LYS A 138 13.39 10.12 -7.14
N THR A 139 14.26 9.27 -7.67
CA THR A 139 13.88 8.20 -8.60
C THR A 139 12.92 7.22 -7.94
N PHE A 140 13.19 6.82 -6.69
CA PHE A 140 12.28 5.97 -5.92
C PHE A 140 10.89 6.60 -5.79
N VAL A 141 10.80 7.87 -5.37
CA VAL A 141 9.52 8.58 -5.17
C VAL A 141 8.71 8.64 -6.47
N ILE A 142 9.37 9.00 -7.60
CA ILE A 142 8.69 9.09 -8.91
C ILE A 142 8.14 7.72 -9.32
N LEU A 143 8.97 6.67 -9.29
CA LEU A 143 8.55 5.33 -9.70
C LEU A 143 7.49 4.74 -8.75
N ALA A 144 7.63 5.00 -7.43
CA ALA A 144 6.68 4.58 -6.43
C ALA A 144 5.32 5.26 -6.62
N LEU A 145 5.32 6.56 -6.92
CA LEU A 145 4.09 7.32 -7.18
C LEU A 145 3.38 6.81 -8.44
N ILE A 146 4.12 6.60 -9.54
CA ILE A 146 3.56 6.05 -10.78
C ILE A 146 2.91 4.69 -10.52
N GLY A 147 3.62 3.78 -9.86
CA GLY A 147 3.08 2.46 -9.52
C GLY A 147 1.85 2.51 -8.62
N ALA A 148 1.85 3.42 -7.62
CA ALA A 148 0.72 3.60 -6.72
C ALA A 148 -0.51 4.17 -7.44
N VAL A 149 -0.35 5.13 -8.35
CA VAL A 149 -1.44 5.67 -9.18
C VAL A 149 -2.05 4.56 -10.06
N ILE A 150 -1.21 3.79 -10.76
CA ILE A 150 -1.70 2.68 -11.61
C ILE A 150 -2.50 1.68 -10.76
N ARG A 151 -1.97 1.27 -9.59
CA ARG A 151 -2.67 0.36 -8.67
C ARG A 151 -4.02 0.93 -8.23
N SER A 152 -4.05 2.20 -7.82
CA SER A 152 -5.27 2.85 -7.36
C SER A 152 -6.33 2.91 -8.46
N ILE A 153 -5.93 3.21 -9.70
CA ILE A 153 -6.84 3.18 -10.86
C ILE A 153 -7.42 1.77 -11.05
N ILE A 154 -6.57 0.74 -11.05
CA ILE A 154 -7.02 -0.65 -11.23
C ILE A 154 -8.02 -1.03 -10.13
N LEU A 155 -7.72 -0.70 -8.87
CA LEU A 155 -8.57 -1.07 -7.74
C LEU A 155 -9.89 -0.29 -7.70
N VAL A 156 -9.87 0.99 -8.05
CA VAL A 156 -11.11 1.79 -8.19
C VAL A 156 -12.01 1.18 -9.26
N TYR A 157 -11.47 0.90 -10.45
CA TYR A 157 -12.24 0.24 -11.52
C TYR A 157 -12.78 -1.12 -11.12
N LEU A 158 -11.96 -1.92 -10.43
CA LEU A 158 -12.39 -3.23 -9.94
C LEU A 158 -13.50 -3.10 -8.88
N SER A 159 -13.43 -2.10 -8.02
CA SER A 159 -14.46 -1.85 -7.00
C SER A 159 -15.78 -1.43 -7.61
N ASP A 160 -15.77 -0.57 -8.62
CA ASP A 160 -16.97 -0.15 -9.35
C ASP A 160 -17.64 -1.36 -10.04
N LEU A 161 -16.83 -2.23 -10.69
CA LEU A 161 -17.33 -3.46 -11.28
C LEU A 161 -17.98 -4.38 -10.24
N ILE A 162 -17.37 -4.54 -9.08
CA ILE A 162 -17.93 -5.37 -7.99
C ILE A 162 -19.26 -4.78 -7.52
N ALA A 163 -19.36 -3.47 -7.34
CA ALA A 163 -20.57 -2.79 -6.90
C ALA A 163 -21.72 -2.96 -7.92
N ASP A 164 -21.41 -2.91 -9.22
CA ASP A 164 -22.40 -3.07 -10.29
C ASP A 164 -22.94 -4.51 -10.45
N TYR A 165 -22.08 -5.50 -10.22
CA TYR A 165 -22.45 -6.92 -10.41
C TYR A 165 -22.96 -7.63 -9.15
N LEU A 166 -22.81 -7.06 -7.97
CA LEU A 166 -23.21 -7.64 -6.69
C LEU A 166 -24.07 -6.69 -5.84
N PRO A 167 -25.18 -6.13 -6.39
CA PRO A 167 -26.01 -5.17 -5.66
C PRO A 167 -26.68 -5.75 -4.41
N ASP A 168 -26.77 -7.10 -4.31
CA ASP A 168 -27.46 -7.80 -3.20
C ASP A 168 -26.53 -8.13 -2.02
N ILE A 169 -25.25 -7.76 -2.06
CA ILE A 169 -24.25 -8.11 -1.03
C ILE A 169 -23.80 -6.87 -0.22
N ILE A 170 -24.14 -5.69 -0.67
CA ILE A 170 -23.87 -4.39 -0.04
C ILE A 170 -25.21 -3.74 0.38
#